data_f2230823787f74549f967a136cc2adb3
#
_entry.id   f2230823787f74549f967a136cc2adb3
#
_cell.length_a   1.000
_cell.length_b   1.000
_cell.length_c   1.000
_cell.angle_alpha   90.00
_cell.angle_beta   90.00
_cell.angle_gamma   90.00
#
_symmetry.space_group_name_H-M   'P 1'
#
loop_
_entity.id
_entity.type
_entity.pdbx_description
1 polymer ?
#
loop_
_entity_poly.entity_id
_entity_poly.type
_entity_poly.pdbx_seq_one_letter_code
_entity_poly.pdbx_strand_id
1 'polypeptide(L)'
;MKLRYNNRCIISMEKKKVPQNTVTRDIKNLAAPTGNIYESVVILYKRANQIASAEKKELMKKLEEFRNDRDTMEEVFENKEQIEISKYYERQPKPDLVAISEFENGDLFYRKAGEEKTIEIKPEQ
;
A
#
# COMPACT_ATOMS: atom_id res chain seq x y z
N MET A 1 0.52 15.00 9.28
CA MET A 1 -0.39 13.86 9.21
C MET A 1 0.37 12.56 9.50
N LYS A 2 0.11 11.92 10.63
CA LYS A 2 0.72 10.62 10.98
C LYS A 2 -0.28 9.51 10.65
N LEU A 3 0.09 8.61 9.75
CA LEU A 3 -0.67 7.41 9.48
C LEU A 3 -0.23 6.33 10.48
N ARG A 4 -1.14 5.86 11.32
CA ARG A 4 -0.89 4.69 12.16
C ARG A 4 -1.16 3.43 11.35
N TYR A 5 -0.14 2.62 11.26
CA TYR A 5 -0.21 1.33 10.64
C TYR A 5 -0.75 0.31 11.64
N ASN A 6 -1.88 -0.28 11.34
CA ASN A 6 -2.37 -1.39 12.12
C ASN A 6 -1.89 -2.68 11.44
N ASN A 7 -0.86 -3.32 12.00
CA ASN A 7 -0.26 -4.55 11.49
C ASN A 7 -1.25 -5.73 11.33
N ARG A 8 -2.46 -5.59 11.85
CA ARG A 8 -3.52 -6.60 11.68
C ARG A 8 -4.16 -6.62 10.30
N CYS A 9 -4.03 -5.56 9.50
CA CYS A 9 -4.63 -5.50 8.16
C CYS A 9 -3.83 -6.21 7.07
N ILE A 10 -2.59 -6.65 7.34
CA ILE A 10 -1.75 -7.28 6.31
C ILE A 10 -2.17 -8.73 6.03
N ILE A 11 -2.79 -9.41 7.00
CA ILE A 11 -2.98 -10.87 6.95
C ILE A 11 -4.34 -11.29 6.38
N SER A 12 -5.30 -10.41 6.29
CA SER A 12 -6.65 -10.74 5.82
C SER A 12 -7.15 -9.83 4.69
N MET A 13 -6.25 -9.37 3.85
CA MET A 13 -6.68 -8.84 2.55
C MET A 13 -7.11 -10.03 1.67
N GLU A 14 -8.34 -10.50 1.86
CA GLU A 14 -9.10 -10.95 0.72
C GLU A 14 -9.01 -9.81 -0.28
N LYS A 15 -8.22 -10.02 -1.33
CA LYS A 15 -7.98 -9.05 -2.40
C LYS A 15 -9.33 -8.76 -3.05
N LYS A 16 -10.10 -7.82 -2.49
CA LYS A 16 -11.20 -7.20 -3.23
C LYS A 16 -10.60 -6.82 -4.56
N LYS A 17 -11.26 -7.19 -5.65
CA LYS A 17 -10.77 -6.99 -7.02
C LYS A 17 -10.40 -5.53 -7.23
N VAL A 18 -9.12 -5.22 -6.98
CA VAL A 18 -8.57 -3.91 -7.31
C VAL A 18 -8.38 -3.87 -8.82
N PRO A 19 -8.91 -2.88 -9.53
CA PRO A 19 -8.71 -2.78 -10.96
C PRO A 19 -7.21 -2.63 -11.26
N GLN A 20 -6.71 -3.37 -12.24
CA GLN A 20 -5.31 -3.28 -12.66
C GLN A 20 -5.04 -2.07 -13.54
N ASN A 21 -6.08 -1.53 -14.14
CA ASN A 21 -6.00 -0.37 -15.03
C ASN A 21 -6.54 0.88 -14.34
N THR A 22 -6.08 2.04 -14.81
CA THR A 22 -6.61 3.32 -14.38
C THR A 22 -8.07 3.44 -14.82
N VAL A 23 -8.96 3.61 -13.86
CA VAL A 23 -10.41 3.78 -14.06
C VAL A 23 -10.77 5.22 -13.69
N THR A 24 -11.69 5.82 -14.43
CA THR A 24 -12.24 7.12 -14.08
C THR A 24 -12.95 7.05 -12.73
N ARG A 25 -12.59 7.96 -11.83
CA ARG A 25 -13.14 8.04 -10.47
C ARG A 25 -14.02 9.26 -10.30
N ASP A 26 -15.02 9.14 -9.42
CA ASP A 26 -15.85 10.29 -9.04
C ASP A 26 -15.13 11.12 -7.97
N ILE A 27 -14.75 12.33 -8.35
CA ILE A 27 -14.05 13.28 -7.49
C ILE A 27 -14.89 13.65 -6.25
N LYS A 28 -16.21 13.73 -6.39
CA LYS A 28 -17.12 14.05 -5.28
C LYS A 28 -17.08 12.98 -4.20
N ASN A 29 -17.10 11.72 -4.61
CA ASN A 29 -17.00 10.58 -3.69
C ASN A 29 -15.63 10.53 -2.99
N LEU A 30 -14.55 10.85 -3.69
CA LEU A 30 -13.22 10.91 -3.09
C LEU A 30 -13.04 12.10 -2.14
N ALA A 31 -13.71 13.21 -2.40
CA ALA A 31 -13.66 14.39 -1.53
C ALA A 31 -14.59 14.30 -0.31
N ALA A 32 -15.64 13.49 -0.37
CA ALA A 32 -16.67 13.41 0.67
C ALA A 32 -16.13 13.12 2.09
N PRO A 33 -15.20 12.15 2.30
CA PRO A 33 -14.71 11.83 3.65
C PRO A 33 -13.93 12.96 4.32
N THR A 34 -13.24 13.80 3.54
CA THR A 34 -12.36 14.88 4.03
C THR A 34 -12.96 16.27 3.86
N GLY A 35 -13.93 16.39 2.94
CA GLY A 35 -14.49 17.69 2.51
C GLY A 35 -13.56 18.48 1.57
N ASN A 36 -12.36 17.98 1.30
CA ASN A 36 -11.38 18.64 0.43
C ASN A 36 -10.61 17.60 -0.38
N ILE A 37 -10.71 17.69 -1.70
CA ILE A 37 -10.04 16.75 -2.61
C ILE A 37 -8.51 16.76 -2.43
N TYR A 38 -7.90 17.89 -2.15
CA TYR A 38 -6.45 17.99 -1.93
C TYR A 38 -6.00 17.21 -0.70
N GLU A 39 -6.77 17.24 0.38
CA GLU A 39 -6.50 16.42 1.57
C GLU A 39 -6.62 14.93 1.25
N SER A 40 -7.66 14.55 0.52
CA SER A 40 -7.85 13.16 0.07
C SER A 40 -6.66 12.68 -0.77
N VAL A 41 -6.18 13.49 -1.69
CA VAL A 41 -5.01 13.16 -2.53
C VAL A 41 -3.75 12.99 -1.68
N VAL A 42 -3.53 13.83 -0.69
CA VAL A 42 -2.37 13.70 0.21
C VAL A 42 -2.44 12.41 1.03
N ILE A 43 -3.62 12.04 1.51
CA ILE A 43 -3.84 10.78 2.23
C ILE A 43 -3.52 9.59 1.33
N LEU A 44 -4.05 9.58 0.12
CA LEU A 44 -3.81 8.55 -0.89
C LEU A 44 -2.33 8.43 -1.26
N TYR A 45 -1.67 9.55 -1.49
CA TYR A 45 -0.24 9.60 -1.78
C TYR A 45 0.60 8.96 -0.67
N LYS A 46 0.34 9.33 0.58
CA LYS A 46 1.07 8.77 1.72
C LYS A 46 0.83 7.26 1.86
N ARG A 47 -0.41 6.82 1.65
CA ARG A 47 -0.74 5.40 1.69
C ARG A 47 -0.08 4.62 0.57
N ALA A 48 -0.13 5.12 -0.66
CA ALA A 48 0.52 4.51 -1.80
C ALA A 48 2.04 4.33 -1.59
N ASN A 49 2.70 5.34 -1.03
CA ASN A 49 4.12 5.25 -0.68
C ASN A 49 4.41 4.20 0.39
N GLN A 50 3.53 4.04 1.38
CA GLN A 50 3.68 2.97 2.39
C GLN A 50 3.58 1.59 1.76
N ILE A 51 2.58 1.38 0.89
CA ILE A 51 2.38 0.11 0.19
C ILE A 51 3.59 -0.19 -0.70
N ALA A 52 4.01 0.78 -1.52
CA ALA A 52 5.17 0.64 -2.41
C ALA A 52 6.46 0.31 -1.64
N SER A 53 6.67 0.95 -0.50
CA SER A 53 7.83 0.69 0.36
C SER A 53 7.81 -0.73 0.95
N ALA A 54 6.65 -1.21 1.35
CA ALA A 54 6.47 -2.55 1.89
C ALA A 54 6.71 -3.61 0.81
N GLU A 55 6.10 -3.44 -0.36
CA GLU A 55 6.28 -4.33 -1.51
C GLU A 55 7.73 -4.40 -1.98
N LYS A 56 8.41 -3.24 -2.04
CA LYS A 56 9.82 -3.19 -2.39
C LYS A 56 10.69 -3.96 -1.40
N LYS A 57 10.43 -3.84 -0.11
CA LYS A 57 11.17 -4.57 0.92
C LYS A 57 10.97 -6.08 0.82
N GLU A 58 9.72 -6.51 0.59
CA GLU A 58 9.41 -7.93 0.40
C GLU A 58 10.08 -8.50 -0.86
N LEU A 59 9.98 -7.76 -1.97
CA LEU A 59 10.62 -8.14 -3.23
C LEU A 59 12.13 -8.29 -3.07
N MET A 60 12.78 -7.29 -2.46
CA MET A 60 14.22 -7.32 -2.23
C MET A 60 14.65 -8.49 -1.37
N LYS A 61 13.90 -8.77 -0.30
CA LYS A 61 14.17 -9.92 0.56
C LYS A 61 14.06 -11.24 -0.19
N LYS A 62 13.02 -11.42 -1.00
CA LYS A 62 12.85 -12.63 -1.81
C LYS A 62 13.93 -12.76 -2.88
N LEU A 63 14.30 -11.68 -3.54
CA LEU A 63 15.38 -11.70 -4.53
C LEU A 63 16.74 -12.01 -3.90
N GLU A 64 16.97 -11.58 -2.68
CA GLU A 64 18.21 -11.86 -1.95
C GLU A 64 18.31 -13.35 -1.59
N GLU A 65 17.20 -14.00 -1.24
CA GLU A 65 17.15 -15.45 -0.98
C GLU A 65 17.56 -16.28 -2.22
N PHE A 66 17.28 -15.77 -3.41
CA PHE A 66 17.61 -16.42 -4.69
C PHE A 66 18.88 -15.87 -5.35
N ARG A 67 19.58 -14.99 -4.68
CA ARG A 67 20.85 -14.50 -5.13
C ARG A 67 21.89 -15.62 -4.99
N ASN A 68 22.09 -16.31 -6.08
CA ASN A 68 23.14 -17.33 -6.10
C ASN A 68 24.50 -16.68 -5.93
N ASP A 69 25.25 -17.15 -4.94
CA ASP A 69 26.62 -16.82 -4.62
C ASP A 69 27.62 -17.29 -5.70
N ARG A 70 27.13 -17.53 -6.90
CA ARG A 70 27.97 -17.91 -8.03
C ARG A 70 28.46 -16.66 -8.74
N ASP A 71 29.52 -16.16 -8.20
CA ASP A 71 30.40 -15.18 -8.82
C ASP A 71 31.20 -15.85 -9.97
N THR A 72 30.46 -16.44 -10.92
CA THR A 72 31.04 -16.96 -12.15
C THR A 72 30.80 -15.93 -13.24
N MET A 73 31.86 -15.22 -13.58
CA MET A 73 31.94 -14.21 -14.63
C MET A 73 31.66 -14.73 -16.05
N GLU A 74 31.30 -15.96 -16.21
CA GLU A 74 31.05 -16.55 -17.50
C GLU A 74 29.66 -17.14 -17.54
N GLU A 75 28.82 -16.57 -18.40
CA GLU A 75 27.46 -16.90 -18.75
C GLU A 75 26.38 -16.24 -17.89
N VAL A 76 25.55 -15.49 -18.59
CA VAL A 76 24.26 -14.96 -18.13
C VAL A 76 23.34 -16.14 -17.82
N PHE A 77 23.49 -16.71 -16.62
CA PHE A 77 22.50 -17.67 -16.12
C PHE A 77 21.24 -16.89 -15.80
N GLU A 78 20.25 -17.00 -16.70
CA GLU A 78 18.90 -16.56 -16.38
C GLU A 78 18.39 -17.36 -15.18
N ASN A 79 18.30 -16.70 -14.03
CA ASN A 79 17.67 -17.31 -12.87
C ASN A 79 16.15 -17.27 -13.08
N LYS A 80 15.60 -18.42 -13.52
CA LYS A 80 14.16 -18.56 -13.79
C LYS A 80 13.31 -18.19 -12.59
N GLU A 81 13.75 -18.51 -11.38
CA GLU A 81 13.04 -18.21 -10.14
C GLU A 81 12.95 -16.71 -9.88
N GLN A 82 14.03 -15.95 -10.11
CA GLN A 82 14.01 -14.49 -10.02
C GLN A 82 13.09 -13.86 -11.06
N ILE A 83 13.07 -14.39 -12.27
CA ILE A 83 12.18 -13.92 -13.35
C ILE A 83 10.72 -14.16 -12.96
N GLU A 84 10.38 -15.32 -12.43
CA GLU A 84 9.01 -15.63 -12.00
C GLU A 84 8.55 -14.74 -10.86
N ILE A 85 9.41 -14.49 -9.87
CA ILE A 85 9.11 -13.58 -8.75
C ILE A 85 8.89 -12.16 -9.27
N SER A 86 9.77 -11.66 -10.14
CA SER A 86 9.64 -10.34 -10.74
C SER A 86 8.33 -10.21 -11.53
N LYS A 87 8.00 -11.19 -12.36
CA LYS A 87 6.72 -11.24 -13.10
C LYS A 87 5.50 -11.26 -12.16
N TYR A 88 5.59 -11.96 -11.04
CA TYR A 88 4.51 -11.99 -10.05
C TYR A 88 4.25 -10.60 -9.48
N TYR A 89 5.29 -9.87 -9.07
CA TYR A 89 5.15 -8.51 -8.54
C TYR A 89 4.70 -7.49 -9.59
N GLU A 90 5.16 -7.64 -10.82
CA GLU A 90 4.71 -6.78 -11.93
C GLU A 90 3.23 -6.93 -12.29
N ARG A 91 2.66 -8.10 -12.05
CA ARG A 91 1.23 -8.37 -12.26
C ARG A 91 0.34 -7.88 -11.12
N GLN A 92 0.92 -7.47 -9.99
CA GLN A 92 0.13 -6.91 -8.90
C GLN A 92 -0.44 -5.54 -9.29
N PRO A 93 -1.62 -5.16 -8.78
CA PRO A 93 -2.14 -3.83 -9.00
C PRO A 93 -1.19 -2.80 -8.41
N LYS A 94 -1.09 -1.65 -9.06
CA LYS A 94 -0.21 -0.57 -8.60
C LYS A 94 -0.61 -0.07 -7.21
N PRO A 95 0.35 0.34 -6.37
CA PRO A 95 0.08 0.79 -5.00
C PRO A 95 -0.92 1.94 -4.88
N ASP A 96 -0.95 2.83 -5.87
CA ASP A 96 -1.91 3.94 -5.94
C ASP A 96 -3.35 3.44 -6.14
N LEU A 97 -3.56 2.45 -7.00
CA LEU A 97 -4.88 1.84 -7.21
C LEU A 97 -5.37 1.10 -5.97
N VAL A 98 -4.47 0.42 -5.27
CA VAL A 98 -4.78 -0.24 -3.99
C VAL A 98 -5.18 0.79 -2.94
N ALA A 99 -4.42 1.88 -2.80
CA ALA A 99 -4.71 2.95 -1.86
C ALA A 99 -6.08 3.60 -2.13
N ILE A 100 -6.42 3.86 -3.38
CA ILE A 100 -7.72 4.42 -3.76
C ILE A 100 -8.84 3.44 -3.39
N SER A 101 -8.66 2.16 -3.66
CA SER A 101 -9.65 1.13 -3.31
C SER A 101 -9.87 1.02 -1.80
N GLU A 102 -8.79 1.06 -1.01
CA GLU A 102 -8.88 1.09 0.46
C GLU A 102 -9.62 2.34 0.96
N PHE A 103 -9.37 3.49 0.35
CA PHE A 103 -10.02 4.74 0.72
C PHE A 103 -11.52 4.74 0.39
N GLU A 104 -11.91 4.29 -0.80
CA GLU A 104 -13.30 4.17 -1.22
C GLU A 104 -14.09 3.16 -0.37
N ASN A 105 -13.45 2.09 0.09
CA ASN A 105 -14.07 1.10 0.97
C ASN A 105 -14.15 1.54 2.44
N GLY A 106 -13.49 2.64 2.81
CA GLY A 106 -13.42 3.10 4.20
C GLY A 106 -12.44 2.32 5.08
N ASP A 107 -11.56 1.51 4.49
CA ASP A 107 -10.59 0.68 5.21
C ASP A 107 -9.34 1.48 5.64
N LEU A 108 -9.22 2.71 5.17
CA LEU A 108 -8.08 3.57 5.43
C LEU A 108 -8.30 4.44 6.66
N PHE A 109 -7.41 4.27 7.64
CA PHE A 109 -7.42 5.12 8.83
C PHE A 109 -6.39 6.25 8.71
N TYR A 110 -6.83 7.49 8.90
CA TYR A 110 -5.98 8.68 8.87
C TYR A 110 -6.33 9.64 10.01
N ARG A 111 -5.37 10.46 10.40
CA ARG A 111 -5.54 11.51 11.42
C ARG A 111 -4.87 12.80 10.96
N LYS A 112 -5.59 13.91 11.08
CA LYS A 112 -5.03 15.23 10.81
C LYS A 112 -4.08 15.66 11.94
N ALA A 113 -2.97 16.28 11.60
CA ALA A 113 -2.08 16.88 12.58
C ALA A 113 -2.78 18.10 13.22
N GLY A 114 -2.85 18.13 14.54
CA GLY A 114 -3.50 19.23 15.29
C GLY A 114 -4.90 18.91 15.82
N GLU A 115 -5.56 17.86 15.37
CA GLU A 115 -6.77 17.34 16.02
C GLU A 115 -6.36 16.33 17.10
N GLU A 116 -5.95 16.81 18.26
CA GLU A 116 -5.93 15.99 19.47
C GLU A 116 -7.39 15.76 19.88
N LYS A 117 -7.91 14.56 19.58
CA LYS A 117 -9.11 14.13 20.28
C LYS A 117 -8.76 14.00 21.74
N THR A 118 -9.21 14.94 22.53
CA THR A 118 -9.30 14.81 23.98
C THR A 118 -10.15 13.56 24.23
N ILE A 119 -9.51 12.48 24.68
CA ILE A 119 -10.22 11.30 25.15
C ILE A 119 -10.82 11.75 26.46
N GLU A 120 -12.08 12.15 26.46
CA GLU A 120 -12.86 12.29 27.68
C GLU A 120 -13.00 10.88 28.27
N ILE A 121 -12.12 10.59 29.23
CA ILE A 121 -12.28 9.45 30.11
C ILE A 121 -13.49 9.78 30.97
N LYS A 122 -14.66 9.20 30.62
CA LYS A 122 -15.80 9.24 31.52
C LYS A 122 -15.38 8.49 32.78
N PRO A 123 -15.45 9.13 33.98
CA PRO A 123 -15.24 8.39 35.21
C PRO A 123 -16.39 7.39 35.34
N GLU A 124 -16.04 6.13 35.47
CA GLU A 124 -16.98 5.09 35.86
C GLU A 124 -17.54 5.45 37.23
N GLN A 125 -18.84 5.59 37.29
CA GLN A 125 -19.61 5.61 38.54
C GLN A 125 -19.90 4.17 38.98
#